data_71facaf8fd06757f75b5b81a10786bc6
#
_entry.id   71facaf8fd06757f75b5b81a10786bc6
#
_cell.length_a   1.000
_cell.length_b   1.000
_cell.length_c   1.000
_cell.angle_alpha   90.00
_cell.angle_beta   90.00
_cell.angle_gamma   90.00
#
_symmetry.space_group_name_H-M   'P 1'
#
loop_
_entity.id
_entity.type
_entity.pdbx_description
1 polymer ?
#
loop_
_entity_poly.entity_id
_entity_poly.type
_entity_poly.pdbx_seq_one_letter_code
_entity_poly.pdbx_strand_id
1 'polypeptide(L)'
;MPAEGLDWLPGEQLLTSDELTRLMRIAVTRLGVTSVRFTGGEPLLARHLEEVVAAAAALRPRPEISLTTNGVGLARRAAGLARAGLDRVNISLDSVDREHFAAITRRDRLADVLAGLAAAKEAGLTPVKVNAVLDPGTGREDVVQLLRYCLEYGYQLRVIEQMPLDAGHQWRRDAALSADAVLAVLRKHFRLRPDPAPRGSAPAQLWLVDTGPGTPGGKFGVIASVSHAFCSTCDRTRLTADGQIRSCLFSTRETDLRGLLRGGAADDAIEAAWRAAMWAKPAGHGINDPNFIQPDRPMSAIGG
;
A
#
# COMPACT_ATOMS: atom_id res chain seq x y z
N MET A 1 -4.22 -10.69 -8.55
CA MET A 1 -5.62 -10.43 -9.03
C MET A 1 -6.25 -11.75 -9.44
N PRO A 2 -7.59 -11.93 -9.29
CA PRO A 2 -8.28 -13.13 -9.77
C PRO A 2 -8.03 -13.37 -11.26
N ALA A 3 -8.09 -14.64 -11.71
CA ALA A 3 -7.87 -14.98 -13.12
C ALA A 3 -8.96 -14.40 -14.03
N GLU A 4 -10.16 -14.35 -13.52
CA GLU A 4 -11.39 -13.91 -14.22
C GLU A 4 -11.56 -12.39 -14.22
N GLY A 5 -10.62 -11.66 -13.59
CA GLY A 5 -10.71 -10.22 -13.43
C GLY A 5 -11.42 -9.81 -12.14
N LEU A 6 -11.86 -8.57 -12.08
CA LEU A 6 -12.64 -7.99 -10.98
C LEU A 6 -13.92 -7.42 -11.56
N ASP A 7 -15.02 -7.63 -10.85
CA ASP A 7 -16.27 -6.92 -11.12
C ASP A 7 -16.08 -5.46 -10.68
N TRP A 8 -16.04 -4.58 -11.66
CA TRP A 8 -15.89 -3.14 -11.41
C TRP A 8 -17.23 -2.54 -10.99
N LEU A 9 -17.19 -1.72 -9.95
CA LEU A 9 -18.37 -0.97 -9.55
C LEU A 9 -18.79 0.00 -10.67
N PRO A 10 -20.11 0.14 -10.91
CA PRO A 10 -20.64 1.18 -11.80
C PRO A 10 -20.15 2.57 -11.40
N GLY A 11 -19.86 3.43 -12.39
CA GLY A 11 -19.30 4.76 -12.14
C GLY A 11 -20.14 5.62 -11.19
N GLU A 12 -21.47 5.47 -11.22
CA GLU A 12 -22.41 6.13 -10.31
C GLU A 12 -22.26 5.74 -8.83
N GLN A 13 -21.68 4.55 -8.58
CA GLN A 13 -21.36 4.08 -7.24
C GLN A 13 -20.01 4.57 -6.74
N LEU A 14 -19.17 5.11 -7.60
CA LEU A 14 -17.88 5.66 -7.22
C LEU A 14 -18.02 7.11 -6.74
N LEU A 15 -17.11 7.50 -5.85
CA LEU A 15 -16.94 8.90 -5.47
C LEU A 15 -16.42 9.72 -6.65
N THR A 16 -16.98 10.91 -6.85
CA THR A 16 -16.46 11.90 -7.79
C THR A 16 -15.20 12.57 -7.23
N SER A 17 -14.46 13.30 -8.08
CA SER A 17 -13.29 14.10 -7.65
C SER A 17 -13.65 15.12 -6.56
N ASP A 18 -14.82 15.75 -6.69
CA ASP A 18 -15.31 16.74 -5.71
C ASP A 18 -15.67 16.08 -4.38
N GLU A 19 -16.36 14.92 -4.41
CA GLU A 19 -16.68 14.15 -3.21
C GLU A 19 -15.40 13.69 -2.50
N LEU A 20 -14.40 13.17 -3.25
CA LEU A 20 -13.08 12.80 -2.71
C LEU A 20 -12.37 14.01 -2.10
N THR A 21 -12.35 15.14 -2.79
CA THR A 21 -11.72 16.39 -2.32
C THR A 21 -12.37 16.88 -1.03
N ARG A 22 -13.71 16.86 -0.96
CA ARG A 22 -14.45 17.24 0.26
C ARG A 22 -14.08 16.32 1.43
N LEU A 23 -14.06 14.99 1.22
CA LEU A 23 -13.69 14.02 2.26
C LEU A 23 -12.24 14.17 2.71
N MET A 24 -11.29 14.36 1.79
CA MET A 24 -9.89 14.63 2.14
C MET A 24 -9.74 15.91 2.95
N ARG A 25 -10.46 16.95 2.60
CA ARG A 25 -10.47 18.21 3.36
C ARG A 25 -10.95 17.96 4.80
N ILE A 26 -12.07 17.27 4.99
CA ILE A 26 -12.57 16.91 6.33
C ILE A 26 -11.54 16.09 7.09
N ALA A 27 -10.95 15.06 6.45
CA ALA A 27 -9.95 14.21 7.07
C ALA A 27 -8.72 15.00 7.56
N VAL A 28 -8.20 15.90 6.74
CA VAL A 28 -6.99 16.67 7.05
C VAL A 28 -7.28 17.79 8.05
N THR A 29 -8.34 18.60 7.82
CA THR A 29 -8.56 19.83 8.61
C THR A 29 -9.30 19.58 9.92
N ARG A 30 -10.08 18.48 10.02
CA ARG A 30 -10.94 18.23 11.19
C ARG A 30 -10.57 16.94 11.95
N LEU A 31 -10.08 15.91 11.24
CA LEU A 31 -9.68 14.65 11.87
C LEU A 31 -8.18 14.53 12.11
N GLY A 32 -7.39 15.52 11.69
CA GLY A 32 -5.94 15.56 11.93
C GLY A 32 -5.13 14.56 11.09
N VAL A 33 -5.65 14.16 9.93
CA VAL A 33 -4.92 13.28 9.01
C VAL A 33 -3.70 14.02 8.44
N THR A 34 -2.52 13.48 8.66
CA THR A 34 -1.24 14.07 8.23
C THR A 34 -0.65 13.41 6.98
N SER A 35 -1.20 12.28 6.55
CA SER A 35 -0.76 11.61 5.32
C SER A 35 -1.92 10.99 4.55
N VAL A 36 -1.90 11.16 3.23
CA VAL A 36 -2.88 10.58 2.29
C VAL A 36 -2.15 9.63 1.35
N ARG A 37 -2.72 8.45 1.15
CA ARG A 37 -2.21 7.49 0.18
C ARG A 37 -3.27 7.11 -0.83
N PHE A 38 -3.03 7.48 -2.08
CA PHE A 38 -3.84 7.01 -3.18
C PHE A 38 -3.48 5.58 -3.54
N THR A 39 -4.50 4.75 -3.66
CA THR A 39 -4.42 3.34 -4.00
C THR A 39 -5.74 2.95 -4.67
N GLY A 40 -6.14 1.71 -4.62
CA GLY A 40 -7.40 1.23 -5.20
C GLY A 40 -7.15 -0.10 -5.87
N GLY A 41 -7.84 -0.43 -6.93
CA GLY A 41 -7.42 -1.51 -7.81
C GLY A 41 -6.09 -1.13 -8.46
N GLU A 42 -6.11 -0.15 -9.36
CA GLU A 42 -4.91 0.48 -9.89
C GLU A 42 -5.17 2.00 -10.10
N PRO A 43 -4.57 2.87 -9.28
CA PRO A 43 -4.86 4.30 -9.32
C PRO A 43 -4.42 4.98 -10.63
N LEU A 44 -3.40 4.44 -11.33
CA LEU A 44 -2.98 5.00 -12.63
C LEU A 44 -4.04 4.85 -13.72
N LEU A 45 -5.10 4.07 -13.52
CA LEU A 45 -6.22 4.00 -14.45
C LEU A 45 -7.22 5.15 -14.24
N ALA A 46 -7.18 5.82 -13.09
CA ALA A 46 -8.06 6.96 -12.82
C ALA A 46 -7.62 8.18 -13.64
N ARG A 47 -8.55 8.70 -14.45
CA ARG A 47 -8.27 9.82 -15.37
C ARG A 47 -7.98 11.13 -14.62
N HIS A 48 -8.61 11.31 -13.46
CA HIS A 48 -8.53 12.52 -12.63
C HIS A 48 -7.51 12.41 -11.49
N LEU A 49 -6.57 11.46 -11.55
CA LEU A 49 -5.63 11.22 -10.45
C LEU A 49 -4.77 12.46 -10.14
N GLU A 50 -4.21 13.12 -11.17
CA GLU A 50 -3.39 14.34 -10.98
C GLU A 50 -4.19 15.49 -10.39
N GLU A 51 -5.46 15.64 -10.79
CA GLU A 51 -6.39 16.64 -10.25
C GLU A 51 -6.62 16.41 -8.75
N VAL A 52 -6.94 15.18 -8.36
CA VAL A 52 -7.19 14.82 -6.97
C VAL A 52 -5.92 14.93 -6.12
N VAL A 53 -4.75 14.58 -6.67
CA VAL A 53 -3.44 14.80 -6.02
C VAL A 53 -3.19 16.29 -5.80
N ALA A 54 -3.45 17.13 -6.80
CA ALA A 54 -3.29 18.58 -6.69
C ALA A 54 -4.24 19.18 -5.64
N ALA A 55 -5.49 18.73 -5.60
CA ALA A 55 -6.45 19.12 -4.57
C ALA A 55 -5.96 18.76 -3.15
N ALA A 56 -5.42 17.56 -2.96
CA ALA A 56 -4.82 17.15 -1.68
C ALA A 56 -3.59 18.01 -1.32
N ALA A 57 -2.74 18.34 -2.28
CA ALA A 57 -1.55 19.17 -2.08
C ALA A 57 -1.89 20.63 -1.73
N ALA A 58 -3.05 21.11 -2.14
CA ALA A 58 -3.54 22.45 -1.83
C ALA A 58 -4.08 22.59 -0.39
N LEU A 59 -4.37 21.49 0.30
CA LEU A 59 -4.90 21.52 1.67
C LEU A 59 -3.93 22.18 2.67
N ARG A 60 -4.50 22.77 3.71
CA ARG A 60 -3.72 23.35 4.83
C ARG A 60 -4.31 22.84 6.17
N PRO A 61 -3.47 22.24 7.04
CA PRO A 61 -2.07 21.87 6.79
C PRO A 61 -1.94 20.91 5.60
N ARG A 62 -0.81 20.97 4.85
CA ARG A 62 -0.55 20.06 3.73
C ARG A 62 -0.21 18.66 4.25
N PRO A 63 -0.95 17.61 3.87
CA PRO A 63 -0.58 16.24 4.22
C PRO A 63 0.60 15.75 3.37
N GLU A 64 1.31 14.72 3.86
CA GLU A 64 2.19 13.91 3.01
C GLU A 64 1.34 13.12 2.01
N ILE A 65 1.69 13.15 0.73
CA ILE A 65 0.90 12.51 -0.34
C ILE A 65 1.71 11.38 -0.98
N SER A 66 1.16 10.18 -0.96
CA SER A 66 1.81 9.02 -1.55
C SER A 66 0.86 8.23 -2.46
N LEU A 67 1.45 7.47 -3.38
CA LEU A 67 0.75 6.58 -4.31
C LEU A 67 1.21 5.15 -4.10
N THR A 68 0.30 4.18 -4.17
CA THR A 68 0.64 2.75 -4.31
C THR A 68 0.10 2.26 -5.64
N THR A 69 0.94 1.67 -6.48
CA THR A 69 0.63 1.27 -7.85
C THR A 69 1.37 0.00 -8.25
N ASN A 70 0.88 -0.70 -9.26
CA ASN A 70 1.60 -1.79 -9.91
C ASN A 70 2.72 -1.29 -10.86
N GLY A 71 2.88 0.03 -11.04
CA GLY A 71 3.93 0.66 -11.82
C GLY A 71 3.70 0.69 -13.33
N VAL A 72 2.76 -0.09 -13.87
CA VAL A 72 2.49 -0.12 -15.32
C VAL A 72 1.89 1.21 -15.76
N GLY A 73 2.60 1.90 -16.65
CA GLY A 73 2.21 3.24 -17.15
C GLY A 73 2.71 4.41 -16.29
N LEU A 74 3.35 4.15 -15.13
CA LEU A 74 3.89 5.21 -14.29
C LEU A 74 4.97 6.04 -15.01
N ALA A 75 5.76 5.44 -15.88
CA ALA A 75 6.79 6.15 -16.65
C ALA A 75 6.25 7.37 -17.41
N ARG A 76 5.01 7.31 -17.88
CA ARG A 76 4.35 8.43 -18.58
C ARG A 76 3.73 9.46 -17.65
N ARG A 77 3.43 9.09 -16.39
CA ARG A 77 2.67 9.93 -15.44
C ARG A 77 3.51 10.49 -14.29
N ALA A 78 4.70 9.92 -14.03
CA ALA A 78 5.51 10.26 -12.86
C ALA A 78 5.79 11.77 -12.75
N ALA A 79 6.26 12.41 -13.83
CA ALA A 79 6.52 13.84 -13.84
C ALA A 79 5.25 14.70 -13.65
N GLY A 80 4.11 14.27 -14.19
CA GLY A 80 2.82 14.94 -14.00
C GLY A 80 2.36 14.85 -12.54
N LEU A 81 2.45 13.68 -11.95
CA LEU A 81 2.11 13.44 -10.55
C LEU A 81 3.01 14.23 -9.58
N ALA A 82 4.32 14.30 -9.86
CA ALA A 82 5.24 15.11 -9.07
C ALA A 82 4.87 16.61 -9.13
N ARG A 83 4.58 17.14 -10.33
CA ARG A 83 4.11 18.54 -10.48
C ARG A 83 2.77 18.78 -9.78
N ALA A 84 1.88 17.79 -9.75
CA ALA A 84 0.62 17.86 -9.02
C ALA A 84 0.80 17.86 -7.49
N GLY A 85 2.01 17.52 -6.99
CA GLY A 85 2.34 17.54 -5.58
C GLY A 85 2.38 16.17 -4.92
N LEU A 86 2.52 15.08 -5.68
CA LEU A 86 2.82 13.78 -5.12
C LEU A 86 4.23 13.78 -4.52
N ASP A 87 4.40 13.30 -3.29
CA ASP A 87 5.70 13.29 -2.60
C ASP A 87 6.50 12.01 -2.89
N ARG A 88 5.85 10.86 -2.90
CA ARG A 88 6.53 9.57 -3.07
C ARG A 88 5.61 8.47 -3.60
N VAL A 89 6.23 7.38 -4.07
CA VAL A 89 5.52 6.21 -4.58
C VAL A 89 5.93 4.92 -3.87
N ASN A 90 4.96 4.00 -3.79
CA ASN A 90 5.20 2.59 -3.52
C ASN A 90 4.81 1.81 -4.78
N ILE A 91 5.71 1.00 -5.28
CA ILE A 91 5.50 0.22 -6.49
C ILE A 91 5.51 -1.25 -6.12
N SER A 92 4.47 -1.99 -6.53
CA SER A 92 4.40 -3.44 -6.30
C SER A 92 5.29 -4.16 -7.28
N LEU A 93 6.22 -4.98 -6.77
CA LEU A 93 7.12 -5.79 -7.58
C LEU A 93 7.57 -7.00 -6.75
N ASP A 94 7.09 -8.19 -7.11
CA ASP A 94 7.31 -9.41 -6.36
C ASP A 94 8.53 -10.20 -6.83
N SER A 95 8.99 -9.97 -8.06
CA SER A 95 10.22 -10.54 -8.64
C SER A 95 10.82 -9.62 -9.69
N VAL A 96 12.15 -9.62 -9.84
CA VAL A 96 12.88 -9.04 -10.98
C VAL A 96 13.26 -10.07 -12.04
N ASP A 97 12.97 -11.34 -11.78
CA ASP A 97 13.01 -12.39 -12.78
C ASP A 97 11.76 -12.32 -13.66
N ARG A 98 11.95 -12.30 -15.00
CA ARG A 98 10.87 -12.11 -15.96
C ARG A 98 9.87 -13.26 -15.96
N GLU A 99 10.36 -14.49 -15.82
CA GLU A 99 9.51 -15.68 -15.86
C GLU A 99 8.70 -15.78 -14.58
N HIS A 100 9.32 -15.59 -13.40
CA HIS A 100 8.63 -15.55 -12.12
C HIS A 100 7.61 -14.40 -12.08
N PHE A 101 8.00 -13.21 -12.52
CA PHE A 101 7.09 -12.05 -12.58
C PHE A 101 5.88 -12.35 -13.47
N ALA A 102 6.10 -12.90 -14.67
CA ALA A 102 5.01 -13.22 -15.59
C ALA A 102 4.09 -14.32 -15.03
N ALA A 103 4.64 -15.32 -14.35
CA ALA A 103 3.89 -16.38 -13.68
C ALA A 103 3.00 -15.82 -12.55
N ILE A 104 3.56 -14.98 -11.67
CA ILE A 104 2.84 -14.39 -10.53
C ILE A 104 1.76 -13.41 -11.00
N THR A 105 2.12 -12.50 -11.92
CA THR A 105 1.23 -11.42 -12.37
C THR A 105 0.32 -11.83 -13.52
N ARG A 106 0.59 -12.98 -14.15
CA ARG A 106 -0.07 -13.48 -15.38
C ARG A 106 0.07 -12.52 -16.58
N ARG A 107 1.08 -11.66 -16.54
CA ARG A 107 1.35 -10.66 -17.59
C ARG A 107 2.84 -10.37 -17.67
N ASP A 108 3.38 -10.39 -18.86
CA ASP A 108 4.77 -10.02 -19.12
C ASP A 108 4.91 -8.49 -19.25
N ARG A 109 4.90 -7.81 -18.11
CA ARG A 109 5.00 -6.34 -18.02
C ARG A 109 6.14 -5.86 -17.10
N LEU A 110 7.11 -6.72 -16.81
CA LEU A 110 8.23 -6.37 -15.94
C LEU A 110 8.97 -5.12 -16.44
N ALA A 111 9.28 -5.04 -17.72
CA ALA A 111 9.97 -3.88 -18.31
C ALA A 111 9.24 -2.55 -18.05
N ASP A 112 7.90 -2.54 -18.10
CA ASP A 112 7.12 -1.34 -17.83
C ASP A 112 7.20 -0.92 -16.35
N VAL A 113 7.22 -1.89 -15.43
CA VAL A 113 7.36 -1.65 -13.99
C VAL A 113 8.74 -1.07 -13.69
N LEU A 114 9.80 -1.66 -14.25
CA LEU A 114 11.17 -1.17 -14.09
C LEU A 114 11.35 0.25 -14.66
N ALA A 115 10.76 0.53 -15.83
CA ALA A 115 10.71 1.88 -16.38
C ALA A 115 9.94 2.86 -15.49
N GLY A 116 8.85 2.39 -14.84
CA GLY A 116 8.09 3.17 -13.86
C GLY A 116 8.91 3.52 -12.63
N LEU A 117 9.72 2.58 -12.11
CA LEU A 117 10.64 2.81 -10.99
C LEU A 117 11.68 3.89 -11.32
N ALA A 118 12.31 3.79 -12.50
CA ALA A 118 13.29 4.76 -12.97
C ALA A 118 12.68 6.16 -13.10
N ALA A 119 11.53 6.27 -13.78
CA ALA A 119 10.83 7.53 -13.98
C ALA A 119 10.36 8.17 -12.66
N ALA A 120 9.94 7.37 -11.69
CA ALA A 120 9.59 7.88 -10.36
C ALA A 120 10.79 8.53 -9.66
N LYS A 121 11.97 7.89 -9.74
CA LYS A 121 13.21 8.42 -9.17
C LYS A 121 13.63 9.72 -9.87
N GLU A 122 13.61 9.73 -11.21
CA GLU A 122 13.92 10.92 -12.03
C GLU A 122 12.97 12.09 -11.75
N ALA A 123 11.69 11.79 -11.51
CA ALA A 123 10.70 12.81 -11.16
C ALA A 123 10.81 13.29 -9.69
N GLY A 124 11.76 12.79 -8.89
CA GLY A 124 11.95 13.19 -7.50
C GLY A 124 10.94 12.61 -6.51
N LEU A 125 10.15 11.60 -6.90
CA LEU A 125 9.17 10.92 -6.03
C LEU A 125 9.87 9.99 -5.03
N THR A 126 10.64 10.55 -4.11
CA THR A 126 11.53 9.81 -3.22
C THR A 126 11.05 9.82 -1.76
N PRO A 127 11.35 8.76 -0.99
CA PRO A 127 11.98 7.51 -1.42
C PRO A 127 11.05 6.64 -2.28
N VAL A 128 11.57 6.11 -3.40
CA VAL A 128 10.87 5.08 -4.17
C VAL A 128 10.89 3.79 -3.37
N LYS A 129 9.71 3.28 -3.03
CA LYS A 129 9.57 2.05 -2.25
C LYS A 129 9.04 0.93 -3.14
N VAL A 130 9.72 -0.21 -3.10
CA VAL A 130 9.28 -1.45 -3.75
C VAL A 130 8.58 -2.31 -2.70
N ASN A 131 7.31 -2.61 -2.90
CA ASN A 131 6.56 -3.52 -2.03
C ASN A 131 6.49 -4.90 -2.69
N ALA A 132 6.87 -5.93 -1.97
CA ALA A 132 6.80 -7.31 -2.43
C ALA A 132 5.99 -8.19 -1.48
N VAL A 133 5.08 -8.98 -2.03
CA VAL A 133 4.42 -10.11 -1.37
C VAL A 133 4.97 -11.37 -2.03
N LEU A 134 5.84 -12.06 -1.33
CA LEU A 134 6.63 -13.15 -1.91
C LEU A 134 5.79 -14.39 -2.17
N ASP A 135 5.96 -14.98 -3.35
CA ASP A 135 5.39 -16.28 -3.66
C ASP A 135 6.03 -17.38 -2.79
N PRO A 136 5.28 -18.32 -2.24
CA PRO A 136 5.84 -19.38 -1.39
C PRO A 136 6.87 -20.27 -2.09
N GLY A 137 6.75 -20.47 -3.41
CA GLY A 137 7.63 -21.31 -4.20
C GLY A 137 8.97 -20.65 -4.55
N THR A 138 8.92 -19.45 -5.13
CA THR A 138 10.11 -18.76 -5.65
C THR A 138 10.64 -17.64 -4.75
N GLY A 139 9.81 -17.17 -3.82
CA GLY A 139 10.07 -15.93 -3.05
C GLY A 139 11.35 -15.93 -2.23
N ARG A 140 11.92 -17.10 -1.89
CA ARG A 140 13.22 -17.19 -1.20
C ARG A 140 14.38 -16.75 -2.10
N GLU A 141 14.30 -17.00 -3.39
CA GLU A 141 15.28 -16.59 -4.39
C GLU A 141 14.99 -15.15 -4.81
N ASP A 142 13.75 -14.86 -5.09
CA ASP A 142 13.28 -13.54 -5.53
C ASP A 142 13.66 -12.44 -4.55
N VAL A 143 13.52 -12.65 -3.24
CA VAL A 143 13.82 -11.62 -2.24
C VAL A 143 15.28 -11.19 -2.25
N VAL A 144 16.21 -12.11 -2.53
CA VAL A 144 17.65 -11.81 -2.61
C VAL A 144 17.93 -10.96 -3.85
N GLN A 145 17.35 -11.32 -4.99
CA GLN A 145 17.50 -10.57 -6.25
C GLN A 145 16.83 -9.19 -6.16
N LEU A 146 15.61 -9.11 -5.61
CA LEU A 146 14.91 -7.86 -5.36
C LEU A 146 15.70 -6.91 -4.47
N LEU A 147 16.28 -7.43 -3.38
CA LEU A 147 17.08 -6.57 -2.49
C LEU A 147 18.34 -6.06 -3.18
N ARG A 148 19.06 -6.90 -3.92
CA ARG A 148 20.23 -6.48 -4.72
C ARG A 148 19.85 -5.38 -5.71
N TYR A 149 18.78 -5.59 -6.48
CA TYR A 149 18.26 -4.62 -7.42
C TYR A 149 17.89 -3.29 -6.73
N CYS A 150 17.16 -3.35 -5.64
CA CYS A 150 16.78 -2.15 -4.91
C CYS A 150 17.97 -1.37 -4.36
N LEU A 151 19.00 -2.05 -3.86
CA LEU A 151 20.22 -1.41 -3.37
C LEU A 151 21.00 -0.76 -4.51
N GLU A 152 21.15 -1.43 -5.64
CA GLU A 152 21.84 -0.93 -6.83
C GLU A 152 21.21 0.37 -7.36
N TYR A 153 19.89 0.40 -7.42
CA TYR A 153 19.16 1.57 -7.97
C TYR A 153 18.75 2.59 -6.90
N GLY A 154 19.07 2.34 -5.62
CA GLY A 154 18.72 3.26 -4.52
C GLY A 154 17.25 3.27 -4.16
N TYR A 155 16.54 2.15 -4.39
CA TYR A 155 15.16 1.95 -3.95
C TYR A 155 15.12 1.29 -2.57
N GLN A 156 13.98 1.41 -1.88
CA GLN A 156 13.75 0.77 -0.59
C GLN A 156 12.83 -0.44 -0.75
N LEU A 157 13.37 -1.65 -0.69
CA LEU A 157 12.55 -2.87 -0.65
C LEU A 157 11.78 -2.97 0.67
N ARG A 158 10.52 -3.35 0.59
CA ARG A 158 9.68 -3.74 1.73
C ARG A 158 8.95 -5.03 1.41
N VAL A 159 9.24 -6.07 2.15
CA VAL A 159 8.51 -7.33 2.07
C VAL A 159 7.33 -7.29 3.01
N ILE A 160 6.18 -7.68 2.51
CA ILE A 160 4.90 -7.74 3.22
C ILE A 160 4.51 -9.21 3.35
N GLU A 161 4.21 -9.66 4.55
CA GLU A 161 3.65 -11.00 4.74
C GLU A 161 2.30 -11.13 4.03
N GLN A 162 2.11 -12.24 3.33
CA GLN A 162 0.85 -12.55 2.70
C GLN A 162 -0.27 -12.64 3.73
N MET A 163 -1.36 -11.94 3.46
CA MET A 163 -2.52 -11.82 4.35
C MET A 163 -3.73 -12.55 3.77
N PRO A 164 -4.67 -13.03 4.60
CA PRO A 164 -5.94 -13.63 4.18
C PRO A 164 -6.90 -12.56 3.64
N LEU A 165 -6.61 -12.02 2.46
CA LEU A 165 -7.39 -10.98 1.76
C LEU A 165 -7.45 -11.27 0.26
N ASP A 166 -7.17 -12.51 -0.12
CA ASP A 166 -7.31 -13.01 -1.47
C ASP A 166 -8.78 -13.31 -1.79
N ALA A 167 -9.20 -13.00 -3.02
CA ALA A 167 -10.58 -13.20 -3.47
C ALA A 167 -11.00 -14.68 -3.48
N GLY A 168 -10.03 -15.59 -3.57
CA GLY A 168 -10.29 -17.04 -3.63
C GLY A 168 -10.34 -17.74 -2.27
N HIS A 169 -10.12 -17.03 -1.14
CA HIS A 169 -10.03 -17.59 0.21
C HIS A 169 -9.06 -18.79 0.31
N GLN A 170 -7.97 -18.75 -0.47
CA GLN A 170 -6.99 -19.84 -0.57
C GLN A 170 -5.76 -19.61 0.33
N TRP A 171 -5.73 -18.50 1.06
CA TRP A 171 -4.60 -18.21 1.94
C TRP A 171 -4.41 -19.30 2.99
N ARG A 172 -3.16 -19.71 3.15
CA ARG A 172 -2.74 -20.69 4.15
C ARG A 172 -1.54 -20.16 4.92
N ARG A 173 -1.65 -20.16 6.23
CA ARG A 173 -0.58 -19.67 7.11
C ARG A 173 0.71 -20.47 6.99
N ASP A 174 0.60 -21.79 6.89
CA ASP A 174 1.71 -22.74 6.79
C ASP A 174 2.46 -22.65 5.46
N ALA A 175 1.83 -22.16 4.42
CA ALA A 175 2.44 -21.96 3.11
C ALA A 175 3.12 -20.58 2.99
N ALA A 176 2.62 -19.55 3.70
CA ALA A 176 3.13 -18.18 3.58
C ALA A 176 4.56 -18.03 4.14
N LEU A 177 5.39 -17.22 3.48
CA LEU A 177 6.71 -16.87 3.99
C LEU A 177 6.59 -15.85 5.12
N SER A 178 6.97 -16.25 6.35
CA SER A 178 6.97 -15.36 7.51
C SER A 178 8.11 -14.33 7.44
N ALA A 179 7.97 -13.23 8.18
CA ALA A 179 9.00 -12.22 8.33
C ALA A 179 10.34 -12.81 8.78
N ASP A 180 10.32 -13.74 9.73
CA ASP A 180 11.53 -14.41 10.24
C ASP A 180 12.18 -15.31 9.16
N ALA A 181 11.38 -16.00 8.36
CA ALA A 181 11.88 -16.81 7.25
C ALA A 181 12.58 -15.93 6.19
N VAL A 182 11.98 -14.79 5.85
CA VAL A 182 12.58 -13.81 4.92
C VAL A 182 13.89 -13.26 5.49
N LEU A 183 13.92 -12.86 6.74
CA LEU A 183 15.14 -12.37 7.40
C LEU A 183 16.23 -13.45 7.45
N ALA A 184 15.87 -14.71 7.73
CA ALA A 184 16.80 -15.83 7.74
C ALA A 184 17.45 -16.07 6.37
N VAL A 185 16.68 -15.95 5.27
CA VAL A 185 17.21 -16.02 3.91
C VAL A 185 18.18 -14.86 3.64
N LEU A 186 17.75 -13.64 3.89
CA LEU A 186 18.56 -12.45 3.59
C LEU A 186 19.85 -12.39 4.40
N ARG A 187 19.87 -12.84 5.65
CA ARG A 187 21.08 -12.89 6.49
C ARG A 187 22.18 -13.81 5.96
N LYS A 188 21.86 -14.73 5.07
CA LYS A 188 22.88 -15.57 4.38
C LYS A 188 23.64 -14.79 3.31
N HIS A 189 23.10 -13.68 2.82
CA HIS A 189 23.63 -12.91 1.69
C HIS A 189 24.03 -11.48 2.06
N PHE A 190 23.45 -10.93 3.14
CA PHE A 190 23.64 -9.53 3.55
C PHE A 190 23.85 -9.42 5.06
N ARG A 191 24.62 -8.43 5.47
CA ARG A 191 24.72 -8.04 6.87
C ARG A 191 23.54 -7.10 7.20
N LEU A 192 22.60 -7.60 8.00
CA LEU A 192 21.40 -6.86 8.42
C LEU A 192 21.52 -6.47 9.88
N ARG A 193 21.29 -5.19 10.18
CA ARG A 193 21.14 -4.70 11.55
C ARG A 193 19.86 -3.86 11.66
N PRO A 194 19.16 -3.93 12.79
CA PRO A 194 17.96 -3.10 12.98
C PRO A 194 18.28 -1.62 12.77
N ASP A 195 17.38 -0.89 12.11
CA ASP A 195 17.44 0.57 12.06
C ASP A 195 17.12 1.12 13.47
N PRO A 196 18.01 1.91 14.10
CA PRO A 196 17.77 2.47 15.43
C PRO A 196 16.69 3.56 15.45
N ALA A 197 16.27 4.06 14.29
CA ALA A 197 15.23 5.09 14.21
C ALA A 197 13.88 4.55 14.72
N PRO A 198 13.14 5.33 15.53
CA PRO A 198 11.81 4.93 15.99
C PRO A 198 10.87 4.65 14.82
N ARG A 199 10.19 3.50 14.87
CA ARG A 199 9.22 3.12 13.83
C ARG A 199 7.96 3.98 13.82
N GLY A 200 7.50 4.44 15.00
CA GLY A 200 6.21 5.10 15.16
C GLY A 200 5.05 4.23 14.70
N SER A 201 4.09 4.81 13.99
CA SER A 201 2.94 4.10 13.38
C SER A 201 3.26 3.43 12.03
N ALA A 202 4.50 3.55 11.53
CA ALA A 202 4.88 2.94 10.26
C ALA A 202 4.76 1.40 10.30
N PRO A 203 4.21 0.76 9.25
CA PRO A 203 3.99 -0.68 9.26
C PRO A 203 5.29 -1.49 9.14
N ALA A 204 6.31 -0.93 8.48
CA ALA A 204 7.56 -1.64 8.23
C ALA A 204 8.55 -1.47 9.38
N GLN A 205 9.09 -2.58 9.88
CA GLN A 205 10.32 -2.57 10.64
C GLN A 205 11.49 -2.45 9.67
N LEU A 206 12.35 -1.47 9.89
CA LEU A 206 13.49 -1.19 9.00
C LEU A 206 14.76 -1.87 9.49
N TRP A 207 15.56 -2.26 8.51
CA TRP A 207 16.89 -2.86 8.67
C TRP A 207 17.88 -2.08 7.81
N LEU A 208 19.04 -1.79 8.37
CA LEU A 208 20.18 -1.27 7.61
C LEU A 208 20.91 -2.45 6.97
N VAL A 209 21.18 -2.32 5.68
CA VAL A 209 21.87 -3.34 4.88
C VAL A 209 23.30 -2.88 4.65
N ASP A 210 24.25 -3.64 5.14
CA ASP A 210 25.67 -3.45 4.89
C ASP A 210 26.11 -4.52 3.87
N THR A 211 26.62 -4.07 2.75
CA THR A 211 27.05 -4.91 1.63
C THR A 211 28.58 -4.97 1.50
N GLY A 212 29.29 -4.30 2.41
CA GLY A 212 30.76 -4.22 2.39
C GLY A 212 31.29 -3.08 1.51
N PRO A 213 32.61 -2.91 1.47
CA PRO A 213 33.25 -1.83 0.72
C PRO A 213 32.94 -1.88 -0.78
N GLY A 214 32.60 -0.73 -1.36
CA GLY A 214 32.39 -0.58 -2.81
C GLY A 214 31.01 -0.99 -3.33
N THR A 215 30.12 -1.50 -2.47
CA THR A 215 28.75 -1.85 -2.85
C THR A 215 27.74 -0.92 -2.14
N PRO A 216 26.71 -0.39 -2.82
CA PRO A 216 25.74 0.47 -2.19
C PRO A 216 25.00 -0.23 -1.05
N GLY A 217 25.07 0.32 0.16
CA GLY A 217 24.23 -0.04 1.27
C GLY A 217 22.86 0.64 1.18
N GLY A 218 21.94 0.26 2.05
CA GLY A 218 20.60 0.87 2.03
C GLY A 218 19.70 0.43 3.18
N LYS A 219 18.40 0.63 3.01
CA LYS A 219 17.39 0.22 3.96
C LYS A 219 16.48 -0.84 3.36
N PHE A 220 16.18 -1.85 4.16
CA PHE A 220 15.23 -2.91 3.88
C PHE A 220 14.13 -2.89 4.94
N GLY A 221 12.89 -3.13 4.55
CA GLY A 221 11.75 -3.16 5.47
C GLY A 221 11.01 -4.48 5.46
N VAL A 222 10.49 -4.89 6.63
CA VAL A 222 9.59 -6.03 6.75
C VAL A 222 8.29 -5.57 7.38
N ILE A 223 7.16 -5.93 6.76
CA ILE A 223 5.81 -5.67 7.25
C ILE A 223 5.23 -7.01 7.71
N ALA A 224 5.48 -7.36 8.96
CA ALA A 224 5.07 -8.60 9.59
C ALA A 224 3.60 -8.51 10.04
N SER A 225 2.68 -8.46 9.07
CA SER A 225 1.25 -8.24 9.32
C SER A 225 0.59 -9.41 10.05
N VAL A 226 1.15 -10.60 9.94
CA VAL A 226 0.58 -11.86 10.45
C VAL A 226 1.37 -12.39 11.64
N SER A 227 2.70 -12.48 11.53
CA SER A 227 3.54 -13.09 12.56
C SER A 227 3.83 -12.14 13.73
N HIS A 228 4.04 -10.84 13.44
CA HIS A 228 4.34 -9.81 14.44
C HIS A 228 3.43 -8.59 14.26
N ALA A 229 2.13 -8.79 14.53
CA ALA A 229 1.13 -7.76 14.34
C ALA A 229 1.45 -6.47 15.10
N PHE A 230 1.27 -5.32 14.42
CA PHE A 230 1.57 -3.99 14.95
C PHE A 230 0.29 -3.14 15.12
N CYS A 231 -0.82 -3.79 15.46
CA CYS A 231 -2.15 -3.17 15.56
C CYS A 231 -2.22 -2.07 16.61
N SER A 232 -1.51 -2.20 17.72
CA SER A 232 -1.50 -1.24 18.83
C SER A 232 -1.01 0.17 18.43
N THR A 233 -0.19 0.27 17.40
CA THR A 233 0.33 1.56 16.88
C THR A 233 -0.30 1.95 15.54
N CYS A 234 -1.34 1.24 15.09
CA CYS A 234 -1.93 1.46 13.78
C CYS A 234 -2.93 2.62 13.80
N ASP A 235 -2.58 3.73 13.16
CA ASP A 235 -3.38 4.95 13.02
C ASP A 235 -4.14 5.06 11.68
N ARG A 236 -4.12 4.02 10.85
CA ARG A 236 -4.67 4.05 9.49
C ARG A 236 -6.19 3.95 9.48
N THR A 237 -6.80 4.73 8.61
CA THR A 237 -8.17 4.61 8.15
C THR A 237 -8.17 4.38 6.64
N ARG A 238 -9.21 3.77 6.09
CA ARG A 238 -9.36 3.53 4.65
C ARG A 238 -10.68 4.09 4.18
N LEU A 239 -10.62 4.86 3.12
CA LEU A 239 -11.78 5.29 2.35
C LEU A 239 -11.77 4.50 1.04
N THR A 240 -12.81 3.72 0.80
CA THR A 240 -12.96 2.96 -0.45
C THR A 240 -13.44 3.86 -1.58
N ALA A 241 -13.28 3.42 -2.83
CA ALA A 241 -13.72 4.18 -4.00
C ALA A 241 -15.24 4.41 -4.03
N ASP A 242 -16.01 3.57 -3.36
CA ASP A 242 -17.47 3.70 -3.18
C ASP A 242 -17.88 4.42 -1.89
N GLY A 243 -16.92 5.09 -1.22
CA GLY A 243 -17.20 5.99 -0.10
C GLY A 243 -17.43 5.32 1.24
N GLN A 244 -16.97 4.08 1.43
CA GLN A 244 -17.05 3.38 2.71
C GLN A 244 -15.80 3.63 3.55
N ILE A 245 -15.95 3.88 4.85
CA ILE A 245 -14.85 3.91 5.81
C ILE A 245 -14.65 2.53 6.41
N ARG A 246 -13.38 2.10 6.40
CA ARG A 246 -12.91 0.90 7.10
C ARG A 246 -11.82 1.29 8.08
N SER A 247 -12.03 0.99 9.35
CA SER A 247 -11.05 1.27 10.42
C SER A 247 -9.87 0.28 10.41
N CYS A 248 -10.07 -0.90 9.86
CA CYS A 248 -9.06 -1.96 9.74
C CYS A 248 -9.17 -2.64 8.38
N LEU A 249 -8.03 -3.13 7.86
CA LEU A 249 -7.98 -3.93 6.63
C LEU A 249 -8.85 -5.20 6.72
N PHE A 250 -8.87 -5.80 7.90
CA PHE A 250 -9.64 -7.01 8.22
C PHE A 250 -11.05 -6.73 8.78
N SER A 251 -11.49 -5.47 8.79
CA SER A 251 -12.83 -5.15 9.26
C SER A 251 -13.89 -5.70 8.30
N THR A 252 -14.93 -6.30 8.85
CA THR A 252 -16.16 -6.65 8.13
C THR A 252 -17.19 -5.53 8.19
N ARG A 253 -16.95 -4.48 9.02
CA ARG A 253 -17.83 -3.34 9.19
C ARG A 253 -17.36 -2.19 8.32
N GLU A 254 -18.32 -1.51 7.70
CA GLU A 254 -18.12 -0.31 6.88
C GLU A 254 -19.06 0.80 7.36
N THR A 255 -18.64 2.05 7.16
CA THR A 255 -19.44 3.24 7.44
C THR A 255 -19.63 4.01 6.15
N ASP A 256 -20.89 4.19 5.73
CA ASP A 256 -21.23 4.84 4.45
C ASP A 256 -21.13 6.36 4.55
N LEU A 257 -20.04 6.93 4.05
CA LEU A 257 -19.89 8.38 3.90
C LEU A 257 -20.48 8.89 2.59
N ARG A 258 -20.55 8.08 1.53
CA ARG A 258 -21.16 8.48 0.26
C ARG A 258 -22.65 8.78 0.44
N GLY A 259 -23.38 7.93 1.16
CA GLY A 259 -24.78 8.16 1.47
C GLY A 259 -24.99 9.48 2.23
N LEU A 260 -24.13 9.79 3.20
CA LEU A 260 -24.17 11.08 3.91
C LEU A 260 -23.89 12.25 2.97
N LEU A 261 -22.84 12.16 2.12
CA LEU A 261 -22.50 13.20 1.15
C LEU A 261 -23.66 13.52 0.21
N ARG A 262 -24.23 12.47 -0.40
CA ARG A 262 -25.30 12.60 -1.41
C ARG A 262 -26.65 12.92 -0.79
N GLY A 263 -26.84 12.59 0.49
CA GLY A 263 -27.98 13.01 1.30
C GLY A 263 -27.89 14.47 1.78
N GLY A 264 -26.83 15.22 1.39
CA GLY A 264 -26.69 16.64 1.74
C GLY A 264 -26.20 16.88 3.17
N ALA A 265 -25.61 15.89 3.84
CA ALA A 265 -25.10 16.04 5.20
C ALA A 265 -24.02 17.14 5.29
N ALA A 266 -24.07 17.91 6.38
CA ALA A 266 -23.03 18.88 6.72
C ALA A 266 -21.72 18.18 7.08
N ASP A 267 -20.59 18.89 6.98
CA ASP A 267 -19.27 18.36 7.31
C ASP A 267 -19.16 17.82 8.74
N ASP A 268 -19.88 18.42 9.68
CA ASP A 268 -19.89 17.97 11.09
C ASP A 268 -20.50 16.56 11.24
N ALA A 269 -21.55 16.24 10.48
CA ALA A 269 -22.15 14.91 10.49
C ALA A 269 -21.20 13.85 9.86
N ILE A 270 -20.52 14.21 8.77
CA ILE A 270 -19.54 13.35 8.11
C ILE A 270 -18.33 13.11 9.04
N GLU A 271 -17.81 14.18 9.67
CA GLU A 271 -16.74 14.08 10.66
C GLU A 271 -17.13 13.15 11.82
N ALA A 272 -18.32 13.35 12.38
CA ALA A 272 -18.80 12.54 13.51
C ALA A 272 -18.92 11.06 13.12
N ALA A 273 -19.45 10.73 11.93
CA ALA A 273 -19.57 9.37 11.44
C ALA A 273 -18.18 8.72 11.24
N TRP A 274 -17.23 9.46 10.64
CA TRP A 274 -15.86 8.96 10.44
C TRP A 274 -15.13 8.75 11.78
N ARG A 275 -15.24 9.72 12.69
CA ARG A 275 -14.67 9.62 14.05
C ARG A 275 -15.24 8.42 14.80
N ALA A 276 -16.55 8.19 14.75
CA ALA A 276 -17.20 7.03 15.35
C ALA A 276 -16.68 5.70 14.77
N ALA A 277 -16.52 5.62 13.44
CA ALA A 277 -15.95 4.45 12.77
C ALA A 277 -14.52 4.15 13.25
N MET A 278 -13.69 5.19 13.44
CA MET A 278 -12.33 5.04 13.94
C MET A 278 -12.28 4.71 15.42
N TRP A 279 -13.20 5.24 16.22
CA TRP A 279 -13.30 4.91 17.66
C TRP A 279 -13.69 3.45 17.88
N ALA A 280 -14.49 2.89 16.98
CA ALA A 280 -14.86 1.48 16.97
C ALA A 280 -13.78 0.54 16.43
N LYS A 281 -12.56 1.04 16.16
CA LYS A 281 -11.45 0.23 15.67
C LYS A 281 -11.05 -0.82 16.69
N PRO A 282 -10.99 -2.13 16.30
CA PRO A 282 -10.58 -3.17 17.23
C PRO A 282 -9.10 -3.03 17.63
N ALA A 283 -8.75 -3.49 18.83
CA ALA A 283 -7.38 -3.48 19.34
C ALA A 283 -6.41 -4.33 18.50
N GLY A 284 -6.94 -5.34 17.81
CA GLY A 284 -6.19 -6.23 16.92
C GLY A 284 -7.04 -6.68 15.74
N HIS A 285 -6.40 -7.23 14.71
CA HIS A 285 -7.10 -7.71 13.51
C HIS A 285 -7.73 -9.10 13.67
N GLY A 286 -7.51 -9.79 14.80
CA GLY A 286 -8.14 -11.08 15.11
C GLY A 286 -7.67 -12.27 14.27
N ILE A 287 -6.68 -12.14 13.39
CA ILE A 287 -6.24 -13.23 12.47
C ILE A 287 -5.77 -14.51 13.20
N ASN A 288 -5.44 -14.38 14.48
CA ASN A 288 -5.04 -15.50 15.35
C ASN A 288 -6.21 -16.08 16.14
N ASP A 289 -7.40 -15.48 16.04
CA ASP A 289 -8.61 -16.00 16.67
C ASP A 289 -9.13 -17.19 15.88
N PRO A 290 -9.49 -18.32 16.55
CA PRO A 290 -10.10 -19.47 15.87
C PRO A 290 -11.38 -19.14 15.12
N ASN A 291 -12.08 -18.09 15.52
CA ASN A 291 -13.31 -17.60 14.88
C ASN A 291 -13.06 -16.50 13.86
N PHE A 292 -11.81 -16.27 13.45
CA PHE A 292 -11.50 -15.24 12.45
C PHE A 292 -12.20 -15.55 11.13
N ILE A 293 -12.98 -14.59 10.65
CA ILE A 293 -13.63 -14.65 9.34
C ILE A 293 -12.90 -13.68 8.41
N GLN A 294 -12.42 -14.21 7.29
CA GLN A 294 -11.82 -13.38 6.25
C GLN A 294 -12.88 -12.42 5.68
N PRO A 295 -12.56 -11.12 5.52
CA PRO A 295 -13.48 -10.18 4.90
C PRO A 295 -13.84 -10.57 3.47
N ASP A 296 -15.10 -10.34 3.07
CA ASP A 296 -15.59 -10.63 1.71
C ASP A 296 -14.90 -9.76 0.65
N ARG A 297 -14.59 -8.51 0.99
CA ARG A 297 -13.88 -7.61 0.07
C ARG A 297 -12.40 -7.95 0.01
N PRO A 298 -11.87 -8.34 -1.17
CA PRO A 298 -10.45 -8.63 -1.34
C PRO A 298 -9.62 -7.34 -1.26
N MET A 299 -8.29 -7.50 -1.11
CA MET A 299 -7.34 -6.39 -1.02
C MET A 299 -7.50 -5.39 -2.18
N SER A 300 -7.75 -5.87 -3.39
CA SER A 300 -7.95 -5.05 -4.59
C SER A 300 -9.19 -4.14 -4.55
N ALA A 301 -10.19 -4.48 -3.74
CA ALA A 301 -11.41 -3.69 -3.58
C ALA A 301 -11.35 -2.68 -2.42
N ILE A 302 -10.40 -2.84 -1.50
CA ILE A 302 -10.27 -1.98 -0.31
C ILE A 302 -9.01 -1.13 -0.29
N GLY A 303 -8.19 -1.22 -1.32
CA GLY A 303 -6.96 -0.46 -1.48
C GLY A 303 -5.79 -1.07 -0.70
N GLY A 304 -4.92 -1.75 -1.39
CA GLY A 304 -3.71 -2.41 -0.88
C GLY A 304 -2.46 -1.55 -0.88
#